data_b9fdb4d1b88760d8784fc3e26abef090
#
_entry.id   b9fdb4d1b88760d8784fc3e26abef090
#
_cell.length_a   1.000
_cell.length_b   1.000
_cell.length_c   1.000
_cell.angle_alpha   90.00
_cell.angle_beta   90.00
_cell.angle_gamma   90.00
#
_symmetry.space_group_name_H-M   'P 1'
#
loop_
_entity.id
_entity.type
_entity.pdbx_description
1 polymer ?
#
loop_
_entity_poly.entity_id
_entity_poly.type
_entity_poly.pdbx_seq_one_letter_code
_entity_poly.pdbx_strand_id
1 'polypeptide(L)'
;MTKKQRKRKKKLQSLNRHLVKKYYWLEPKRWDGKRDKDYDYTYIHWGWSDGWDKAFGNMYMKELGDAINEAGQKDFYILQVKSKFAQARLYCGGSTRKVLDIIDKYERISEHICERCGCEAPMIEESSWLSVYCPRCYRLLYRRREQWFNTKEGYIPKTDEEINEIYKGCIIDEPDENGEYHMRKSYKVRQYHDGVSEDITIDISDTVEKIQKRISGFKRR
;
A
#
# COMPACT_ATOMS: atom_id res chain seq x y z
N MET A 1 28.85 -0.94 6.12
CA MET A 1 27.72 -1.88 5.84
C MET A 1 28.10 -3.27 6.33
N THR A 2 27.27 -3.87 7.21
CA THR A 2 27.51 -5.20 7.80
C THR A 2 27.36 -6.32 6.78
N LYS A 3 27.91 -7.53 7.08
CA LYS A 3 27.76 -8.73 6.24
C LYS A 3 26.28 -9.07 5.98
N LYS A 4 25.41 -8.90 7.00
CA LYS A 4 23.97 -9.10 6.93
C LYS A 4 23.29 -8.10 5.96
N GLN A 5 23.66 -6.82 6.05
CA GLN A 5 23.14 -5.77 5.15
C GLN A 5 23.58 -6.02 3.69
N ARG A 6 24.83 -6.44 3.45
CA ARG A 6 25.31 -6.81 2.09
C ARG A 6 24.53 -7.99 1.50
N LYS A 7 24.26 -9.04 2.31
CA LYS A 7 23.47 -10.19 1.88
C LYS A 7 22.03 -9.79 1.52
N ARG A 8 21.41 -8.93 2.35
CA ARG A 8 20.07 -8.37 2.08
C ARG A 8 20.03 -7.56 0.79
N LYS A 9 20.99 -6.66 0.59
CA LYS A 9 21.11 -5.85 -0.64
C LYS A 9 21.22 -6.74 -1.88
N LYS A 10 22.10 -7.74 -1.89
CA LYS A 10 22.26 -8.69 -3.02
C LYS A 10 20.95 -9.45 -3.32
N LYS A 11 20.23 -9.89 -2.28
CA LYS A 11 18.94 -10.57 -2.46
C LYS A 11 17.90 -9.67 -3.11
N LEU A 12 17.78 -8.41 -2.67
CA LEU A 12 16.86 -7.42 -3.22
C LEU A 12 17.22 -7.08 -4.68
N GLN A 13 18.50 -6.89 -4.99
CA GLN A 13 18.94 -6.64 -6.37
C GLN A 13 18.63 -7.81 -7.31
N SER A 14 18.74 -9.05 -6.82
CA SER A 14 18.38 -10.24 -7.60
C SER A 14 16.86 -10.29 -7.88
N LEU A 15 16.03 -10.00 -6.86
CA LEU A 15 14.59 -9.95 -6.97
C LEU A 15 14.15 -8.84 -7.93
N ASN A 16 14.73 -7.64 -7.78
CA ASN A 16 14.44 -6.51 -8.65
C ASN A 16 14.73 -6.81 -10.12
N ARG A 17 15.89 -7.42 -10.43
CA ARG A 17 16.23 -7.83 -11.79
C ARG A 17 15.22 -8.81 -12.38
N HIS A 18 14.75 -9.76 -11.57
CA HIS A 18 13.73 -10.71 -11.99
C HIS A 18 12.39 -10.03 -12.29
N LEU A 19 11.97 -9.11 -11.44
CA LEU A 19 10.74 -8.36 -11.61
C LEU A 19 10.79 -7.41 -12.82
N VAL A 20 11.88 -6.68 -13.02
CA VAL A 20 12.05 -5.81 -14.20
C VAL A 20 12.09 -6.62 -15.48
N LYS A 21 12.66 -7.84 -15.47
CA LYS A 21 12.61 -8.73 -16.63
C LYS A 21 11.18 -9.18 -16.97
N LYS A 22 10.34 -9.38 -15.96
CA LYS A 22 8.94 -9.77 -16.12
C LYS A 22 8.05 -8.57 -16.46
N TYR A 23 8.30 -7.44 -15.81
CA TYR A 23 7.55 -6.21 -15.91
C TYR A 23 8.50 -5.05 -16.20
N TYR A 24 8.78 -4.79 -17.50
CA TYR A 24 9.75 -3.78 -17.95
C TYR A 24 9.47 -2.38 -17.39
N TRP A 25 8.23 -2.05 -17.16
CA TRP A 25 7.76 -0.76 -16.64
C TRP A 25 8.08 -0.56 -15.14
N LEU A 26 8.55 -1.59 -14.44
CA LEU A 26 9.10 -1.45 -13.09
C LEU A 26 10.53 -0.89 -13.06
N GLU A 27 11.18 -0.76 -14.20
CA GLU A 27 12.48 -0.14 -14.25
C GLU A 27 12.40 1.32 -13.82
N PRO A 28 13.17 1.77 -12.81
CA PRO A 28 13.14 3.15 -12.37
C PRO A 28 13.49 4.10 -13.51
N LYS A 29 12.64 5.09 -13.76
CA LYS A 29 12.84 6.11 -14.76
C LYS A 29 12.83 7.49 -14.13
N ARG A 30 13.62 8.37 -14.71
CA ARG A 30 13.60 9.80 -14.42
C ARG A 30 12.39 10.45 -15.09
N TRP A 31 12.11 11.69 -14.72
CA TRP A 31 11.03 12.48 -15.32
C TRP A 31 11.13 12.64 -16.84
N ASP A 32 12.37 12.52 -17.42
CA ASP A 32 12.63 12.55 -18.85
C ASP A 32 12.43 11.17 -19.55
N GLY A 33 11.89 10.18 -18.83
CA GLY A 33 11.63 8.83 -19.31
C GLY A 33 12.88 7.94 -19.41
N LYS A 34 14.08 8.46 -19.13
CA LYS A 34 15.31 7.68 -19.16
C LYS A 34 15.46 6.86 -17.89
N ARG A 35 16.15 5.72 -18.00
CA ARG A 35 16.47 4.89 -16.83
C ARG A 35 17.21 5.72 -15.79
N ASP A 36 16.74 5.63 -14.55
CA ASP A 36 17.45 6.21 -13.41
C ASP A 36 18.53 5.24 -12.92
N LYS A 37 19.79 5.59 -13.16
CA LYS A 37 20.94 4.76 -12.80
C LYS A 37 21.28 4.83 -11.31
N ASP A 38 20.76 5.81 -10.59
CA ASP A 38 20.99 6.00 -9.16
C ASP A 38 20.12 5.05 -8.33
N TYR A 39 19.06 4.49 -8.93
CA TYR A 39 18.23 3.48 -8.30
C TYR A 39 18.56 2.08 -8.80
N ASP A 40 18.92 1.20 -7.87
CA ASP A 40 19.20 -0.22 -8.13
C ASP A 40 18.03 -1.15 -7.65
N TYR A 41 16.82 -0.59 -7.47
CA TYR A 41 15.63 -1.27 -7.00
C TYR A 41 14.39 -0.89 -7.80
N THR A 42 13.37 -1.74 -7.78
CA THR A 42 12.05 -1.42 -8.33
C THR A 42 11.29 -0.54 -7.34
N TYR A 43 10.49 0.40 -7.84
CA TYR A 43 9.70 1.29 -6.98
C TYR A 43 8.78 0.55 -6.02
N ILE A 44 8.23 -0.60 -6.40
CA ILE A 44 7.21 -1.30 -5.64
C ILE A 44 7.71 -1.82 -4.30
N HIS A 45 8.90 -2.43 -4.24
CA HIS A 45 9.42 -3.00 -2.99
C HIS A 45 9.89 -1.97 -1.95
N TRP A 46 9.98 -0.70 -2.32
CA TRP A 46 10.52 0.34 -1.43
C TRP A 46 9.53 1.46 -1.15
N GLY A 47 8.47 1.54 -1.96
CA GLY A 47 7.47 2.60 -1.84
C GLY A 47 6.29 2.23 -0.96
N TRP A 48 5.98 0.92 -0.88
CA TRP A 48 4.86 0.43 -0.09
C TRP A 48 5.30 -0.23 1.20
N SER A 49 4.37 -0.26 2.16
CA SER A 49 4.57 -0.97 3.41
C SER A 49 4.49 -2.49 3.21
N ASP A 50 5.24 -3.23 4.05
CA ASP A 50 5.33 -4.69 4.00
C ASP A 50 3.96 -5.39 4.09
N GLY A 51 2.99 -4.77 4.78
CA GLY A 51 1.65 -5.32 4.95
C GLY A 51 0.85 -5.30 3.64
N TRP A 52 0.91 -4.21 2.91
CA TRP A 52 0.25 -4.08 1.61
C TRP A 52 0.87 -5.01 0.56
N ASP A 53 2.22 -5.10 0.53
CA ASP A 53 2.90 -6.03 -0.37
C ASP A 53 2.45 -7.48 -0.12
N LYS A 54 2.33 -7.88 1.15
CA LYS A 54 1.84 -9.21 1.52
C LYS A 54 0.38 -9.45 1.16
N ALA A 55 -0.48 -8.45 1.40
CA ALA A 55 -1.92 -8.59 1.21
C ALA A 55 -2.31 -8.63 -0.26
N PHE A 56 -1.87 -7.66 -1.03
CA PHE A 56 -2.31 -7.49 -2.42
C PHE A 56 -1.20 -7.21 -3.44
N GLY A 57 0.05 -7.00 -3.05
CA GLY A 57 1.11 -6.59 -3.96
C GLY A 57 1.20 -7.42 -5.24
N ASN A 58 1.21 -8.77 -5.12
CA ASN A 58 1.24 -9.64 -6.30
C ASN A 58 -0.01 -9.57 -7.18
N MET A 59 -1.18 -9.35 -6.56
CA MET A 59 -2.45 -9.24 -7.29
C MET A 59 -2.48 -7.93 -8.08
N TYR A 60 -2.12 -6.84 -7.42
CA TYR A 60 -2.02 -5.53 -8.03
C TYR A 60 -1.05 -5.53 -9.21
N MET A 61 0.15 -6.08 -9.02
CA MET A 61 1.16 -6.19 -10.09
C MET A 61 0.67 -6.98 -11.28
N LYS A 62 -0.05 -8.07 -11.02
CA LYS A 62 -0.58 -8.90 -12.10
C LYS A 62 -1.66 -8.16 -12.89
N GLU A 63 -2.66 -7.59 -12.21
CA GLU A 63 -3.74 -6.87 -12.88
C GLU A 63 -3.23 -5.65 -13.67
N LEU A 64 -2.30 -4.90 -13.08
CA LEU A 64 -1.67 -3.77 -13.75
C LEU A 64 -0.89 -4.21 -14.98
N GLY A 65 -0.09 -5.27 -14.88
CA GLY A 65 0.67 -5.83 -15.99
C GLY A 65 -0.21 -6.39 -17.10
N ASP A 66 -1.30 -7.06 -16.76
CA ASP A 66 -2.28 -7.57 -17.74
C ASP A 66 -2.92 -6.40 -18.50
N ALA A 67 -3.35 -5.34 -17.82
CA ALA A 67 -3.96 -4.17 -18.45
C ALA A 67 -2.98 -3.40 -19.35
N ILE A 68 -1.71 -3.25 -18.95
CA ILE A 68 -0.66 -2.62 -19.77
C ILE A 68 -0.40 -3.43 -21.05
N ASN A 69 -0.32 -4.76 -20.91
CA ASN A 69 -0.08 -5.66 -22.04
C ASN A 69 -1.27 -5.70 -23.01
N GLU A 70 -2.49 -5.80 -22.51
CA GLU A 70 -3.71 -5.77 -23.32
C GLU A 70 -3.84 -4.47 -24.13
N ALA A 71 -3.46 -3.34 -23.54
CA ALA A 71 -3.47 -2.06 -24.21
C ALA A 71 -2.28 -1.84 -25.16
N GLY A 72 -1.33 -2.78 -25.22
CA GLY A 72 -0.11 -2.64 -26.02
C GLY A 72 0.75 -1.43 -25.64
N GLN A 73 0.64 -0.95 -24.40
CA GLN A 73 1.33 0.24 -23.92
C GLN A 73 2.83 -0.01 -23.77
N LYS A 74 3.62 0.66 -24.60
CA LYS A 74 5.10 0.60 -24.53
C LYS A 74 5.70 1.79 -23.78
N ASP A 75 4.94 2.84 -23.59
CA ASP A 75 5.33 4.11 -22.98
C ASP A 75 4.93 4.24 -21.52
N PHE A 76 4.26 3.24 -20.93
CA PHE A 76 3.93 3.23 -19.53
C PHE A 76 5.20 3.12 -18.65
N TYR A 77 5.27 3.95 -17.62
CA TYR A 77 6.34 3.92 -16.64
C TYR A 77 5.87 4.44 -15.29
N ILE A 78 6.51 3.96 -14.21
CA ILE A 78 6.26 4.42 -12.85
C ILE A 78 7.22 5.58 -12.53
N LEU A 79 6.65 6.67 -12.01
CA LEU A 79 7.37 7.83 -11.50
C LEU A 79 7.70 7.70 -10.02
N GLN A 80 6.73 7.26 -9.23
CA GLN A 80 6.87 7.15 -7.78
C GLN A 80 5.87 6.15 -7.21
N VAL A 81 6.31 5.42 -6.20
CA VAL A 81 5.44 4.61 -5.33
C VAL A 81 5.72 5.03 -3.89
N LYS A 82 4.65 5.29 -3.12
CA LYS A 82 4.78 5.70 -1.71
C LYS A 82 3.49 5.46 -0.93
N SER A 83 3.62 5.39 0.40
CA SER A 83 2.48 5.59 1.32
C SER A 83 2.21 7.09 1.47
N LYS A 84 0.98 7.52 1.24
CA LYS A 84 0.54 8.91 1.45
C LYS A 84 -0.95 8.93 1.80
N PHE A 85 -1.33 9.62 2.89
CA PHE A 85 -2.70 9.69 3.36
C PHE A 85 -3.34 8.31 3.57
N ALA A 86 -2.58 7.40 4.18
CA ALA A 86 -2.99 6.01 4.41
C ALA A 86 -3.28 5.20 3.13
N GLN A 87 -2.79 5.64 1.97
CA GLN A 87 -3.00 4.99 0.68
C GLN A 87 -1.68 4.56 0.03
N ALA A 88 -1.73 3.42 -0.66
CA ALA A 88 -0.64 2.89 -1.48
C ALA A 88 -0.59 3.61 -2.84
N ARG A 89 -0.06 4.83 -2.84
CA ARG A 89 -0.01 5.69 -4.03
C ARG A 89 0.98 5.21 -5.07
N LEU A 90 0.53 5.18 -6.33
CA LEU A 90 1.37 4.92 -7.50
C LEU A 90 1.18 6.06 -8.51
N TYR A 91 2.27 6.75 -8.81
CA TYR A 91 2.32 7.80 -9.82
C TYR A 91 2.99 7.25 -11.07
N CYS A 92 2.36 7.44 -12.23
CA CYS A 92 2.82 6.91 -13.52
C CYS A 92 2.65 7.91 -14.65
N GLY A 93 3.28 7.64 -15.78
CA GLY A 93 3.06 8.29 -17.07
C GLY A 93 2.69 7.27 -18.14
N GLY A 94 2.13 7.73 -19.25
CA GLY A 94 1.71 6.87 -20.37
C GLY A 94 0.56 5.92 -20.02
N SER A 95 -0.35 6.29 -19.11
CA SER A 95 -1.42 5.41 -18.60
C SER A 95 -2.70 5.51 -19.43
N THR A 96 -3.40 4.37 -19.61
CA THR A 96 -4.79 4.33 -20.10
C THR A 96 -5.77 4.48 -18.94
N ARG A 97 -7.04 4.72 -19.26
CA ARG A 97 -8.11 4.75 -18.27
C ARG A 97 -8.18 3.45 -17.45
N LYS A 98 -8.13 2.29 -18.11
CA LYS A 98 -8.13 0.97 -17.44
C LYS A 98 -7.01 0.82 -16.43
N VAL A 99 -5.82 1.33 -16.75
CA VAL A 99 -4.67 1.32 -15.83
C VAL A 99 -4.94 2.21 -14.61
N LEU A 100 -5.49 3.41 -14.82
CA LEU A 100 -5.85 4.33 -13.74
C LEU A 100 -6.94 3.75 -12.83
N ASP A 101 -7.94 3.09 -13.37
CA ASP A 101 -9.01 2.44 -12.59
C ASP A 101 -8.44 1.31 -11.69
N ILE A 102 -7.44 0.57 -12.16
CA ILE A 102 -6.74 -0.42 -11.34
C ILE A 102 -5.94 0.26 -10.23
N ILE A 103 -5.26 1.36 -10.51
CA ILE A 103 -4.53 2.14 -9.52
C ILE A 103 -5.50 2.62 -8.43
N ASP A 104 -6.57 3.30 -8.81
CA ASP A 104 -7.59 3.81 -7.88
C ASP A 104 -8.20 2.70 -7.03
N LYS A 105 -8.48 1.53 -7.63
CA LYS A 105 -8.98 0.35 -6.91
C LYS A 105 -8.04 -0.06 -5.77
N TYR A 106 -6.75 -0.19 -6.03
CA TYR A 106 -5.80 -0.62 -5.01
C TYR A 106 -5.44 0.48 -4.00
N GLU A 107 -5.50 1.74 -4.39
CA GLU A 107 -5.43 2.85 -3.44
C GLU A 107 -6.58 2.78 -2.42
N ARG A 108 -7.81 2.49 -2.85
CA ARG A 108 -8.96 2.30 -1.94
C ARG A 108 -8.85 1.05 -1.07
N ILE A 109 -8.43 -0.06 -1.64
CA ILE A 109 -8.18 -1.29 -0.87
C ILE A 109 -7.17 -1.04 0.25
N SER A 110 -6.13 -0.26 -0.02
CA SER A 110 -5.08 0.00 0.96
C SER A 110 -5.54 0.78 2.19
N GLU A 111 -6.61 1.58 2.08
CA GLU A 111 -7.22 2.32 3.19
C GLU A 111 -7.77 1.40 4.31
N HIS A 112 -7.94 0.12 4.02
CA HIS A 112 -8.51 -0.87 4.95
C HIS A 112 -7.55 -2.03 5.27
N ILE A 113 -6.30 -1.94 4.82
CA ILE A 113 -5.30 -2.99 5.03
C ILE A 113 -4.14 -2.47 5.88
N CYS A 114 -3.92 -3.13 7.01
CA CYS A 114 -2.82 -2.78 7.92
C CYS A 114 -1.48 -2.71 7.19
N GLU A 115 -0.84 -1.56 7.21
CA GLU A 115 0.45 -1.29 6.57
C GLU A 115 1.56 -2.24 7.01
N ARG A 116 1.45 -2.85 8.19
CA ARG A 116 2.50 -3.70 8.72
C ARG A 116 2.28 -5.20 8.51
N CYS A 117 1.07 -5.69 8.77
CA CYS A 117 0.81 -7.14 8.74
C CYS A 117 -0.09 -7.59 7.59
N GLY A 118 -0.78 -6.65 6.94
CA GLY A 118 -1.68 -6.93 5.82
C GLY A 118 -3.04 -7.46 6.21
N CYS A 119 -3.40 -7.50 7.51
CA CYS A 119 -4.77 -7.81 7.91
C CYS A 119 -5.67 -6.59 7.70
N GLU A 120 -6.97 -6.82 7.71
CA GLU A 120 -7.96 -5.76 7.71
C GLU A 120 -7.80 -4.86 8.93
N ALA A 121 -7.88 -3.56 8.74
CA ALA A 121 -7.64 -2.58 9.77
C ALA A 121 -8.25 -1.23 9.41
N PRO A 122 -8.65 -0.43 10.42
CA PRO A 122 -9.12 0.92 10.23
C PRO A 122 -8.03 1.91 9.84
N MET A 123 -8.43 2.96 9.15
CA MET A 123 -7.65 4.18 9.05
C MET A 123 -7.70 4.93 10.37
N ILE A 124 -6.57 5.33 10.87
CA ILE A 124 -6.43 6.14 12.08
C ILE A 124 -5.79 7.48 11.76
N GLU A 125 -6.25 8.52 12.42
CA GLU A 125 -5.63 9.85 12.39
C GLU A 125 -4.91 10.13 13.70
N GLU A 126 -3.65 10.50 13.62
CA GLU A 126 -2.84 10.90 14.76
C GLU A 126 -2.04 12.16 14.39
N SER A 127 -2.31 13.25 15.07
CA SER A 127 -1.62 14.53 14.85
C SER A 127 -1.58 14.95 13.36
N SER A 128 -2.73 14.86 12.69
CA SER A 128 -2.90 15.14 11.26
C SER A 128 -2.18 14.15 10.31
N TRP A 129 -1.72 13.02 10.85
CA TRP A 129 -1.12 11.94 10.06
C TRP A 129 -2.08 10.78 9.93
N LEU A 130 -2.41 10.40 8.70
CA LEU A 130 -3.27 9.25 8.40
C LEU A 130 -2.42 7.99 8.18
N SER A 131 -2.82 6.89 8.81
CA SER A 131 -2.20 5.57 8.66
C SER A 131 -3.21 4.46 8.84
N VAL A 132 -2.89 3.24 8.37
CA VAL A 132 -3.75 2.07 8.57
C VAL A 132 -3.00 1.03 9.39
N TYR A 133 -3.37 0.89 10.66
CA TYR A 133 -2.79 -0.10 11.55
C TYR A 133 -3.86 -0.85 12.32
N CYS A 134 -3.76 -2.17 12.40
CA CYS A 134 -4.56 -2.92 13.35
C CYS A 134 -4.07 -2.66 14.79
N PRO A 135 -4.92 -2.82 15.83
CA PRO A 135 -4.55 -2.55 17.23
C PRO A 135 -3.26 -3.22 17.65
N ARG A 136 -3.05 -4.47 17.25
CA ARG A 136 -1.83 -5.22 17.54
C ARG A 136 -0.56 -4.57 16.96
N CYS A 137 -0.63 -4.16 15.69
CA CYS A 137 0.52 -3.56 15.01
C CYS A 137 0.78 -2.14 15.51
N TYR A 138 -0.25 -1.40 15.86
CA TYR A 138 -0.15 -0.08 16.46
C TYR A 138 0.57 -0.14 17.83
N ARG A 139 0.13 -1.04 18.75
CA ARG A 139 0.82 -1.27 20.04
C ARG A 139 2.29 -1.64 19.86
N LEU A 140 2.61 -2.51 18.89
CA LEU A 140 3.99 -2.88 18.62
C LEU A 140 4.82 -1.72 18.04
N LEU A 141 4.21 -0.80 17.30
CA LEU A 141 4.87 0.39 16.80
C LEU A 141 5.26 1.32 17.95
N TYR A 142 4.33 1.56 18.90
CA TYR A 142 4.58 2.39 20.07
C TYR A 142 5.65 1.79 21.00
N ARG A 143 5.57 0.50 21.31
CA ARG A 143 6.62 -0.18 22.10
C ARG A 143 8.02 -0.10 21.46
N ARG A 144 8.11 -0.08 20.12
CA ARG A 144 9.38 0.13 19.42
C ARG A 144 9.81 1.60 19.47
N ARG A 145 8.90 2.54 19.40
CA ARG A 145 9.20 3.97 19.57
C ARG A 145 9.75 4.22 20.97
N GLU A 146 9.22 3.59 22.01
CA GLU A 146 9.79 3.61 23.36
C GLU A 146 11.27 3.24 23.38
N GLN A 147 11.64 2.14 22.71
CA GLN A 147 13.03 1.70 22.65
C GLN A 147 13.96 2.68 21.89
N TRP A 148 13.41 3.45 20.94
CA TRP A 148 14.16 4.42 20.15
C TRP A 148 14.22 5.80 20.79
N PHE A 149 13.22 6.18 21.56
CA PHE A 149 13.07 7.51 22.17
C PHE A 149 13.37 7.54 23.66
N ASN A 150 13.61 6.40 24.31
CA ASN A 150 14.03 6.31 25.71
C ASN A 150 15.34 7.02 26.05
N THR A 151 16.04 7.55 25.04
CA THR A 151 17.24 8.37 25.23
C THR A 151 16.96 9.88 25.18
N LYS A 152 15.71 10.29 24.96
CA LYS A 152 15.30 11.71 24.95
C LYS A 152 14.22 11.92 25.98
N GLU A 153 14.48 12.81 26.94
CA GLU A 153 13.53 13.30 27.93
C GLU A 153 12.20 13.69 27.23
N GLY A 154 11.09 13.14 27.67
CA GLY A 154 9.75 13.57 27.31
C GLY A 154 8.88 12.63 26.50
N TYR A 155 9.33 11.42 26.13
CA TYR A 155 8.44 10.45 25.49
C TYR A 155 7.65 9.65 26.54
N ILE A 156 6.33 9.86 26.58
CA ILE A 156 5.40 9.08 27.39
C ILE A 156 4.72 8.07 26.46
N PRO A 157 4.91 6.74 26.69
CA PRO A 157 4.20 5.73 25.92
C PRO A 157 2.70 5.79 26.15
N LYS A 158 1.90 5.59 25.11
CA LYS A 158 0.44 5.52 25.24
C LYS A 158 0.04 4.26 26.00
N THR A 159 -0.90 4.40 26.92
CA THR A 159 -1.53 3.28 27.62
C THR A 159 -2.44 2.48 26.67
N ASP A 160 -2.84 1.27 27.09
CA ASP A 160 -3.80 0.48 26.31
C ASP A 160 -5.17 1.17 26.21
N GLU A 161 -5.57 1.94 27.24
CA GLU A 161 -6.78 2.74 27.26
C GLU A 161 -6.73 3.87 26.22
N GLU A 162 -5.62 4.63 26.17
CA GLU A 162 -5.42 5.69 25.18
C GLU A 162 -5.40 5.13 23.75
N ILE A 163 -4.80 3.95 23.53
CA ILE A 163 -4.84 3.27 22.25
C ILE A 163 -6.27 2.86 21.89
N ASN A 164 -7.03 2.32 22.84
CA ASN A 164 -8.43 1.94 22.61
C ASN A 164 -9.30 3.16 22.25
N GLU A 165 -9.07 4.31 22.90
CA GLU A 165 -9.80 5.55 22.56
C GLU A 165 -9.48 6.03 21.12
N ILE A 166 -8.23 5.92 20.68
CA ILE A 166 -7.87 6.22 19.28
C ILE A 166 -8.70 5.34 18.32
N TYR A 167 -8.85 4.04 18.63
CA TYR A 167 -9.60 3.13 17.77
C TYR A 167 -11.11 3.35 17.81
N LYS A 168 -11.67 3.86 18.89
CA LYS A 168 -13.09 4.30 18.94
C LYS A 168 -13.35 5.53 18.07
N GLY A 169 -12.36 6.42 17.95
CA GLY A 169 -12.43 7.62 17.12
C GLY A 169 -11.97 7.44 15.67
N CYS A 170 -11.75 6.20 15.22
CA CYS A 170 -11.26 5.94 13.87
C CYS A 170 -12.19 6.45 12.77
N ILE A 171 -11.57 7.00 11.71
CA ILE A 171 -12.29 7.40 10.49
C ILE A 171 -12.53 6.15 9.65
N ILE A 172 -13.62 5.42 9.92
CA ILE A 172 -14.00 4.24 9.13
C ILE A 172 -15.50 4.14 9.07
N ASP A 173 -15.94 3.30 8.13
CA ASP A 173 -17.29 2.81 8.08
C ASP A 173 -17.71 2.27 9.44
N GLU A 174 -18.95 2.47 9.77
CA GLU A 174 -19.53 1.91 10.99
C GLU A 174 -19.30 0.40 11.01
N PRO A 175 -18.97 -0.18 12.17
CA PRO A 175 -18.85 -1.61 12.32
C PRO A 175 -20.23 -2.27 12.04
N ASP A 176 -20.21 -3.53 11.63
CA ASP A 176 -21.43 -4.30 11.51
C ASP A 176 -22.10 -4.54 12.88
N GLU A 177 -23.24 -5.21 12.87
CA GLU A 177 -24.00 -5.56 14.07
C GLU A 177 -23.23 -6.41 15.11
N ASN A 178 -22.09 -7.01 14.69
CA ASN A 178 -21.19 -7.77 15.57
C ASN A 178 -20.00 -6.93 16.06
N GLY A 179 -19.92 -5.65 15.66
CA GLY A 179 -18.81 -4.77 15.97
C GLY A 179 -17.55 -5.03 15.11
N GLU A 180 -17.68 -5.77 14.00
CA GLU A 180 -16.58 -6.04 13.08
C GLU A 180 -16.58 -5.03 11.94
N TYR A 181 -15.38 -4.52 11.63
CA TYR A 181 -15.15 -3.62 10.50
C TYR A 181 -14.87 -4.40 9.23
N HIS A 182 -15.59 -4.07 8.18
CA HIS A 182 -15.46 -4.70 6.88
C HIS A 182 -14.96 -3.72 5.84
N MET A 183 -14.21 -4.25 4.88
CA MET A 183 -13.71 -3.50 3.74
C MET A 183 -14.87 -3.09 2.84
N ARG A 184 -14.94 -1.82 2.45
CA ARG A 184 -15.91 -1.36 1.43
C ARG A 184 -15.72 -2.14 0.14
N LYS A 185 -16.82 -2.53 -0.47
CA LYS A 185 -16.80 -3.30 -1.72
C LYS A 185 -16.94 -2.41 -2.96
N SER A 186 -17.43 -1.19 -2.80
CA SER A 186 -17.56 -0.24 -3.90
C SER A 186 -17.30 1.19 -3.43
N TYR A 187 -16.71 2.01 -4.31
CA TYR A 187 -16.37 3.40 -4.05
C TYR A 187 -16.80 4.27 -5.21
N LYS A 188 -17.33 5.46 -4.92
CA LYS A 188 -17.51 6.51 -5.90
C LYS A 188 -16.23 7.34 -5.97
N VAL A 189 -15.66 7.46 -7.15
CA VAL A 189 -14.44 8.25 -7.39
C VAL A 189 -14.77 9.30 -8.42
N ARG A 190 -14.47 10.57 -8.10
CA ARG A 190 -14.56 11.64 -9.08
C ARG A 190 -13.27 11.68 -9.88
N GLN A 191 -13.40 11.43 -11.16
CA GLN A 191 -12.27 11.51 -12.07
C GLN A 191 -12.39 12.76 -12.94
N TYR A 192 -11.24 13.37 -13.22
CA TYR A 192 -11.13 14.52 -14.10
C TYR A 192 -10.39 14.07 -15.37
N HIS A 193 -11.05 14.18 -16.50
CA HIS A 193 -10.45 13.93 -17.80
C HIS A 193 -10.82 15.06 -18.75
N ASP A 194 -9.81 15.72 -19.36
CA ASP A 194 -9.98 16.81 -20.36
C ASP A 194 -10.95 17.92 -19.91
N GLY A 195 -10.90 18.30 -18.63
CA GLY A 195 -11.76 19.36 -18.09
C GLY A 195 -13.17 18.93 -17.71
N VAL A 196 -13.54 17.66 -17.89
CA VAL A 196 -14.81 17.08 -17.50
C VAL A 196 -14.63 16.24 -16.23
N SER A 197 -15.52 16.40 -15.25
CA SER A 197 -15.55 15.55 -14.07
C SER A 197 -16.65 14.50 -14.22
N GLU A 198 -16.31 13.24 -13.98
CA GLU A 198 -17.22 12.12 -13.97
C GLU A 198 -17.13 11.35 -12.67
N ASP A 199 -18.28 11.00 -12.08
CA ASP A 199 -18.34 10.13 -10.90
C ASP A 199 -18.46 8.68 -11.38
N ILE A 200 -17.43 7.89 -11.15
CA ILE A 200 -17.43 6.46 -11.46
C ILE A 200 -17.51 5.63 -10.18
N THR A 201 -18.12 4.45 -10.28
CA THR A 201 -18.14 3.48 -9.19
C THR A 201 -17.10 2.40 -9.47
N ILE A 202 -16.15 2.23 -8.55
CA ILE A 202 -15.16 1.15 -8.59
C ILE A 202 -15.64 0.03 -7.67
N ASP A 203 -15.97 -1.13 -8.22
CA ASP A 203 -16.32 -2.33 -7.47
C ASP A 203 -15.07 -3.17 -7.22
N ILE A 204 -14.84 -3.51 -5.96
CA ILE A 204 -13.68 -4.30 -5.51
C ILE A 204 -14.09 -5.63 -4.84
N SER A 205 -15.35 -6.03 -4.94
CA SER A 205 -15.91 -7.21 -4.26
C SER A 205 -15.08 -8.46 -4.46
N ASP A 206 -14.77 -8.83 -5.71
CA ASP A 206 -13.99 -10.02 -6.04
C ASP A 206 -12.56 -9.95 -5.50
N THR A 207 -11.98 -8.75 -5.50
CA THR A 207 -10.60 -8.53 -5.03
C THR A 207 -10.55 -8.63 -3.51
N VAL A 208 -11.54 -8.08 -2.81
CA VAL A 208 -11.66 -8.17 -1.35
C VAL A 208 -11.76 -9.63 -0.93
N GLU A 209 -12.61 -10.41 -1.57
CA GLU A 209 -12.76 -11.84 -1.26
C GLU A 209 -11.45 -12.62 -1.43
N LYS A 210 -10.72 -12.37 -2.52
CA LYS A 210 -9.39 -12.98 -2.76
C LYS A 210 -8.37 -12.58 -1.68
N ILE A 211 -8.37 -11.31 -1.26
CA ILE A 211 -7.49 -10.82 -0.20
C ILE A 211 -7.84 -11.49 1.12
N GLN A 212 -9.12 -11.55 1.51
CA GLN A 212 -9.56 -12.18 2.75
C GLN A 212 -9.20 -13.67 2.80
N LYS A 213 -9.42 -14.42 1.71
CA LYS A 213 -8.99 -15.83 1.60
C LYS A 213 -7.47 -15.98 1.80
N ARG A 214 -6.68 -15.09 1.22
CA ARG A 214 -5.22 -15.09 1.36
C ARG A 214 -4.78 -14.82 2.79
N ILE A 215 -5.34 -13.78 3.43
CA ILE A 215 -5.01 -13.39 4.81
C ILE A 215 -5.40 -14.48 5.80
N SER A 216 -6.57 -15.11 5.64
CA SER A 216 -6.99 -16.22 6.50
C SER A 216 -6.08 -17.45 6.39
N GLY A 217 -5.49 -17.70 5.23
CA GLY A 217 -4.47 -18.73 5.03
C GLY A 217 -3.17 -18.46 5.80
N PHE A 218 -2.79 -17.22 6.05
CA PHE A 218 -1.61 -16.86 6.84
C PHE A 218 -1.80 -16.99 8.36
N LYS A 219 -3.03 -16.93 8.87
CA LYS A 219 -3.32 -17.05 10.32
C LYS A 219 -3.21 -18.50 10.82
N ARG A 220 -3.11 -19.49 9.93
CA ARG A 220 -3.05 -20.93 10.26
C ARG A 220 -1.65 -21.53 10.29
N ARG A 221 -0.61 -20.73 10.13
CA ARG A 221 0.79 -21.10 10.26
C ARG A 221 1.44 -20.25 11.35
#